data_739380e38fb44a7bf9d12da2c675e6b5
#
_entry.id   739380e38fb44a7bf9d12da2c675e6b5
#
_cell.length_a   1.000
_cell.length_b   1.000
_cell.length_c   1.000
_cell.angle_alpha   90.00
_cell.angle_beta   90.00
_cell.angle_gamma   90.00
#
_symmetry.space_group_name_H-M   'P 1'
#
loop_
_entity.id
_entity.type
_entity.pdbx_description
1 polymer ?
#
loop_
_entity_poly.entity_id
_entity_poly.type
_entity_poly.pdbx_seq_one_letter_code
_entity_poly.pdbx_strand_id
1 'polypeptide(L)'
;MREDVIRITSYNAHETAIPKFSYDYDIEMSGALKSLGMTKPFDAAKADFSALGSSDSGNIFISRVLHKSYITVDEKGTKAGAATAADIKATSDIGGLYSVTLDRPFVYAVIDDACGLPVFIGAVTDIGK
;
A
#
# COMPACT_ATOMS: atom_id res chain seq x y z
N MET A 1 9.24 14.17 -23.61
CA MET A 1 8.99 14.25 -22.14
C MET A 1 8.09 13.07 -21.85
N ARG A 2 8.52 12.09 -21.01
CA ARG A 2 7.70 10.89 -20.76
C ARG A 2 6.50 11.32 -19.91
N GLU A 3 5.30 11.10 -20.43
CA GLU A 3 4.02 11.43 -19.76
C GLU A 3 3.71 10.50 -18.57
N ASP A 4 4.54 9.48 -18.35
CA ASP A 4 4.31 8.39 -17.38
C ASP A 4 5.01 8.60 -16.03
N VAL A 5 5.49 9.81 -15.75
CA VAL A 5 6.26 10.09 -14.52
C VAL A 5 5.65 11.27 -13.77
N ILE A 6 5.38 11.05 -12.49
CA ILE A 6 4.95 12.09 -11.54
C ILE A 6 6.20 12.75 -10.98
N ARG A 7 6.24 14.07 -10.98
CA ARG A 7 7.33 14.84 -10.37
C ARG A 7 6.83 15.49 -9.10
N ILE A 8 7.52 15.27 -8.00
CA ILE A 8 7.23 15.84 -6.69
C ILE A 8 8.46 16.67 -6.28
N THR A 9 8.23 17.95 -6.00
CA THR A 9 9.27 18.81 -5.44
C THR A 9 9.00 19.00 -3.94
N SER A 10 9.90 18.55 -3.09
CA SER A 10 9.78 18.71 -1.65
C SER A 10 10.32 20.05 -1.19
N TYR A 11 9.95 20.48 0.03
CA TYR A 11 10.36 21.75 0.63
C TYR A 11 11.90 21.95 0.76
N ASN A 12 12.67 20.86 0.63
CA ASN A 12 14.13 20.84 0.73
C ASN A 12 14.83 20.77 -0.65
N ALA A 13 14.21 21.27 -1.71
CA ALA A 13 14.77 21.30 -3.06
C ALA A 13 15.14 19.93 -3.64
N HIS A 14 14.42 18.88 -3.28
CA HIS A 14 14.55 17.54 -3.88
C HIS A 14 13.49 17.36 -4.96
N GLU A 15 13.90 17.10 -6.18
CA GLU A 15 13.02 16.66 -7.25
C GLU A 15 12.94 15.13 -7.22
N THR A 16 11.76 14.56 -7.02
CA THR A 16 11.53 13.12 -7.08
C THR A 16 10.63 12.80 -8.26
N ALA A 17 11.09 11.91 -9.13
CA ALA A 17 10.33 11.40 -10.25
C ALA A 17 9.89 9.96 -9.95
N ILE A 18 8.56 9.77 -9.83
CA ILE A 18 7.93 8.48 -9.54
C ILE A 18 7.16 8.04 -10.78
N PRO A 19 7.32 6.81 -11.30
CA PRO A 19 6.49 6.31 -12.38
C PRO A 19 5.04 6.23 -11.93
N LYS A 20 4.10 6.49 -12.83
CA LYS A 20 2.70 6.12 -12.61
C LYS A 20 2.58 4.62 -12.61
N PHE A 21 1.84 4.07 -11.68
CA PHE A 21 1.58 2.64 -11.64
C PHE A 21 0.18 2.34 -11.10
N SER A 22 -0.35 1.22 -11.54
CA SER A 22 -1.61 0.69 -11.06
C SER A 22 -1.53 -0.83 -11.10
N TYR A 23 -1.85 -1.47 -9.98
CA TYR A 23 -1.98 -2.93 -9.93
C TYR A 23 -2.93 -3.36 -8.81
N ASP A 24 -3.43 -4.55 -8.98
CA ASP A 24 -4.13 -5.31 -7.96
C ASP A 24 -3.28 -6.49 -7.50
N TYR A 25 -3.49 -6.89 -6.27
CA TYR A 25 -2.81 -8.02 -5.66
C TYR A 25 -3.78 -8.85 -4.85
N ASP A 26 -3.86 -10.13 -5.16
CA ASP A 26 -4.71 -11.11 -4.52
C ASP A 26 -3.85 -12.19 -3.88
N ILE A 27 -4.09 -12.47 -2.61
CA ILE A 27 -3.39 -13.55 -1.90
C ILE A 27 -4.31 -14.27 -0.94
N GLU A 28 -4.14 -15.59 -0.83
CA GLU A 28 -4.73 -16.41 0.22
C GLU A 28 -3.79 -16.40 1.45
N MET A 29 -4.23 -15.81 2.56
CA MET A 29 -3.40 -15.50 3.73
C MET A 29 -3.50 -16.53 4.86
N SER A 30 -4.37 -17.54 4.78
CA SER A 30 -4.60 -18.46 5.91
C SER A 30 -3.32 -19.18 6.34
N GLY A 31 -2.47 -19.55 5.39
CA GLY A 31 -1.18 -20.18 5.68
C GLY A 31 -0.23 -19.25 6.44
N ALA A 32 -0.10 -18.00 5.97
CA ALA A 32 0.73 -17.00 6.61
C ALA A 32 0.24 -16.67 8.03
N LEU A 33 -1.06 -16.49 8.20
CA LEU A 33 -1.67 -16.19 9.51
C LEU A 33 -1.47 -17.34 10.51
N LYS A 34 -1.61 -18.60 10.05
CA LYS A 34 -1.33 -19.79 10.88
C LYS A 34 0.15 -19.84 11.29
N SER A 35 1.07 -19.53 10.38
CA SER A 35 2.51 -19.50 10.66
C SER A 35 2.89 -18.42 11.66
N LEU A 36 2.14 -17.30 11.69
CA LEU A 36 2.26 -16.23 12.68
C LEU A 36 1.59 -16.55 14.04
N GLY A 37 1.05 -17.78 14.21
CA GLY A 37 0.45 -18.24 15.46
C GLY A 37 -1.07 -18.11 15.54
N MET A 38 -1.75 -17.56 14.52
CA MET A 38 -3.21 -17.50 14.48
C MET A 38 -3.80 -18.83 14.05
N THR A 39 -3.75 -19.85 14.91
CA THR A 39 -4.23 -21.20 14.58
C THR A 39 -5.66 -21.48 15.01
N LYS A 40 -6.05 -21.00 16.21
CA LYS A 40 -7.39 -21.24 16.80
C LYS A 40 -8.56 -20.87 15.89
N PRO A 41 -8.61 -19.69 15.24
CA PRO A 41 -9.75 -19.29 14.40
C PRO A 41 -10.00 -20.22 13.21
N PHE A 42 -8.99 -20.96 12.77
CA PHE A 42 -9.07 -21.89 11.64
C PHE A 42 -9.37 -23.35 12.05
N ASP A 43 -9.46 -23.63 13.34
CA ASP A 43 -9.77 -24.95 13.87
C ASP A 43 -11.27 -25.06 14.16
N ALA A 44 -11.97 -25.90 13.41
CA ALA A 44 -13.41 -26.04 13.55
C ALA A 44 -13.88 -26.46 14.94
N ALA A 45 -13.00 -27.13 15.72
CA ALA A 45 -13.32 -27.57 17.08
C ALA A 45 -12.94 -26.54 18.16
N LYS A 46 -12.03 -25.61 17.86
CA LYS A 46 -11.45 -24.69 18.85
C LYS A 46 -11.73 -23.21 18.58
N ALA A 47 -12.24 -22.88 17.40
CA ALA A 47 -12.63 -21.52 17.09
C ALA A 47 -13.78 -21.08 18.02
N ASP A 48 -13.73 -19.83 18.45
CA ASP A 48 -14.78 -19.21 19.25
C ASP A 48 -15.19 -17.88 18.61
N PHE A 49 -16.29 -17.91 17.88
CA PHE A 49 -16.93 -16.77 17.28
C PHE A 49 -18.35 -16.56 17.84
N SER A 50 -18.61 -17.03 19.05
CA SER A 50 -19.92 -16.91 19.72
C SER A 50 -20.42 -15.49 19.85
N ALA A 51 -19.48 -14.50 19.94
CA ALA A 51 -19.82 -13.08 19.97
C ALA A 51 -20.32 -12.54 18.62
N LEU A 52 -20.02 -13.21 17.51
CA LEU A 52 -20.53 -12.85 16.18
C LEU A 52 -21.89 -13.48 15.88
N GLY A 53 -22.16 -14.65 16.43
CA GLY A 53 -23.39 -15.38 16.20
C GLY A 53 -23.25 -16.88 16.45
N SER A 54 -24.32 -17.62 16.13
CA SER A 54 -24.38 -19.06 16.21
C SER A 54 -24.91 -19.65 14.90
N SER A 55 -24.58 -20.91 14.65
CA SER A 55 -25.06 -21.66 13.49
C SER A 55 -25.63 -23.01 13.93
N ASP A 56 -26.81 -23.36 13.42
CA ASP A 56 -27.42 -24.67 13.65
C ASP A 56 -26.63 -25.81 12.99
N SER A 57 -25.73 -25.49 12.06
CA SER A 57 -24.93 -26.46 11.32
C SER A 57 -23.59 -26.78 12.00
N GLY A 58 -23.33 -26.25 13.19
CA GLY A 58 -22.09 -26.47 13.95
C GLY A 58 -21.30 -25.22 14.27
N ASN A 59 -20.05 -25.42 14.70
CA ASN A 59 -19.21 -24.30 15.13
C ASN A 59 -18.77 -23.41 13.96
N ILE A 60 -18.72 -22.10 14.21
CA ILE A 60 -18.25 -21.11 13.23
C ILE A 60 -16.73 -21.03 13.31
N PHE A 61 -16.07 -21.13 12.17
CA PHE A 61 -14.62 -20.99 12.06
C PHE A 61 -14.21 -20.35 10.72
N ILE A 62 -12.98 -19.85 10.62
CA ILE A 62 -12.46 -19.28 9.38
C ILE A 62 -11.97 -20.41 8.48
N SER A 63 -12.64 -20.62 7.35
CA SER A 63 -12.20 -21.62 6.36
C SER A 63 -11.01 -21.14 5.55
N ARG A 64 -11.02 -19.85 5.15
CA ARG A 64 -9.92 -19.20 4.42
C ARG A 64 -10.00 -17.67 4.56
N VAL A 65 -8.86 -17.01 4.38
CA VAL A 65 -8.74 -15.56 4.32
C VAL A 65 -8.21 -15.15 2.96
N LEU A 66 -9.03 -14.44 2.18
CA LEU A 66 -8.63 -13.85 0.90
C LEU A 66 -8.35 -12.37 1.14
N HIS A 67 -7.15 -11.93 0.83
CA HIS A 67 -6.77 -10.53 0.88
C HIS A 67 -6.65 -9.99 -0.54
N LYS A 68 -7.42 -8.95 -0.84
CA LYS A 68 -7.37 -8.24 -2.11
C LYS A 68 -7.00 -6.81 -1.85
N SER A 69 -6.02 -6.32 -2.58
CA SER A 69 -5.59 -4.93 -2.52
C SER A 69 -5.46 -4.36 -3.92
N TYR A 70 -5.70 -3.06 -4.03
CA TYR A 70 -5.57 -2.30 -5.25
C TYR A 70 -4.91 -0.97 -4.95
N ILE A 71 -4.00 -0.54 -5.79
CA ILE A 71 -3.36 0.76 -5.70
C ILE A 71 -3.24 1.39 -7.07
N THR A 72 -3.51 2.68 -7.16
CA THR A 72 -3.20 3.53 -8.31
C THR A 72 -2.46 4.76 -7.81
N VAL A 73 -1.34 5.06 -8.44
CA VAL A 73 -0.54 6.25 -8.20
C VAL A 73 -0.44 7.05 -9.49
N ASP A 74 -1.01 8.24 -9.49
CA ASP A 74 -1.04 9.18 -10.62
C ASP A 74 -0.82 10.62 -10.12
N GLU A 75 -0.86 11.62 -11.01
CA GLU A 75 -0.66 13.04 -10.68
C GLU A 75 -1.77 13.61 -9.78
N LYS A 76 -2.90 12.94 -9.67
CA LYS A 76 -4.04 13.33 -8.83
C LYS A 76 -3.91 12.78 -7.42
N GLY A 77 -2.82 12.07 -7.14
CA GLY A 77 -2.51 11.44 -5.88
C GLY A 77 -2.70 9.92 -5.89
N THR A 78 -2.57 9.32 -4.73
CA THR A 78 -2.82 7.90 -4.53
C THR A 78 -4.31 7.71 -4.26
N LYS A 79 -5.01 7.00 -5.13
CA LYS A 79 -6.40 6.60 -4.84
C LYS A 79 -6.43 5.45 -3.84
N ALA A 80 -6.15 5.80 -2.62
CA ALA A 80 -6.54 5.06 -1.42
C ALA A 80 -7.19 6.03 -0.41
N GLY A 81 -7.44 7.28 -0.84
CA GLY A 81 -8.03 8.39 -0.08
C GLY A 81 -7.39 9.71 -0.52
N ALA A 82 -8.22 10.71 -0.75
CA ALA A 82 -7.84 12.00 -1.32
C ALA A 82 -6.58 12.63 -0.69
N ALA A 83 -5.56 12.87 -1.50
CA ALA A 83 -4.49 13.79 -1.17
C ALA A 83 -4.48 14.92 -2.21
N THR A 84 -4.67 16.15 -1.74
CA THR A 84 -4.58 17.37 -2.53
C THR A 84 -3.09 17.64 -2.81
N ALA A 85 -2.63 17.50 -4.04
CA ALA A 85 -1.32 17.95 -4.44
C ALA A 85 -1.33 19.49 -4.46
N ALA A 86 -0.65 20.12 -3.52
CA ALA A 86 -0.38 21.54 -3.55
C ALA A 86 0.81 21.79 -4.48
N ASP A 87 0.57 22.52 -5.57
CA ASP A 87 1.60 22.94 -6.51
C ASP A 87 2.38 24.11 -5.86
N ILE A 88 3.45 23.80 -5.14
CA ILE A 88 4.31 24.81 -4.50
C ILE A 88 5.47 25.10 -5.45
N LYS A 89 5.37 26.20 -6.16
CA LYS A 89 6.48 26.77 -6.94
C LYS A 89 7.46 27.48 -6.01
N ALA A 90 8.64 26.94 -5.83
CA ALA A 90 9.75 27.64 -5.18
C ALA A 90 10.36 28.66 -6.16
N THR A 91 10.45 29.92 -5.77
CA THR A 91 11.01 31.03 -6.58
C THR A 91 12.47 31.36 -6.26
N SER A 92 13.19 30.50 -5.55
CA SER A 92 14.61 30.73 -5.25
C SER A 92 15.43 29.47 -5.53
N ASP A 93 16.39 29.65 -6.44
CA ASP A 93 17.45 28.71 -6.76
C ASP A 93 18.45 28.68 -5.57
N ILE A 94 18.36 27.69 -4.71
CA ILE A 94 19.33 27.43 -3.64
C ILE A 94 20.08 26.16 -4.01
N GLY A 95 21.35 26.33 -4.34
CA GLY A 95 22.29 25.37 -4.91
C GLY A 95 22.15 23.91 -4.47
N GLY A 96 22.15 23.00 -5.47
CA GLY A 96 22.24 21.58 -5.28
C GLY A 96 20.89 20.86 -5.19
N LEU A 97 20.09 20.93 -6.24
CA LEU A 97 18.92 20.04 -6.40
C LEU A 97 19.39 18.59 -6.49
N TYR A 98 19.14 17.82 -5.44
CA TYR A 98 19.23 16.37 -5.54
C TYR A 98 18.00 15.85 -6.29
N SER A 99 18.20 15.22 -7.43
CA SER A 99 17.13 14.58 -8.19
C SER A 99 17.15 13.07 -7.95
N VAL A 100 16.01 12.52 -7.58
CA VAL A 100 15.82 11.07 -7.42
C VAL A 100 14.80 10.62 -8.44
N THR A 101 15.23 9.71 -9.32
CA THR A 101 14.33 9.09 -10.30
C THR A 101 14.18 7.61 -9.98
N LEU A 102 12.94 7.17 -9.75
CA LEU A 102 12.61 5.76 -9.54
C LEU A 102 12.46 5.07 -10.91
N ASP A 103 13.59 4.70 -11.51
CA ASP A 103 13.69 4.09 -12.83
C ASP A 103 13.99 2.58 -12.79
N ARG A 104 13.94 1.98 -11.63
CA ARG A 104 14.20 0.56 -11.33
C ARG A 104 13.24 0.04 -10.27
N PRO A 105 13.16 -1.28 -10.02
CA PRO A 105 12.29 -1.83 -8.97
C PRO A 105 12.49 -1.13 -7.63
N PHE A 106 11.39 -0.80 -6.96
CA PHE A 106 11.40 -0.12 -5.66
C PHE A 106 10.30 -0.64 -4.74
N VAL A 107 10.49 -0.42 -3.45
CA VAL A 107 9.49 -0.67 -2.40
C VAL A 107 8.90 0.67 -2.00
N TYR A 108 7.59 0.69 -1.74
CA TYR A 108 6.88 1.87 -1.24
C TYR A 108 6.05 1.50 -0.01
N ALA A 109 5.74 2.52 0.79
CA ALA A 109 4.75 2.42 1.86
C ALA A 109 3.89 3.68 1.89
N VAL A 110 2.61 3.53 2.19
CA VAL A 110 1.71 4.60 2.56
C VAL A 110 1.60 4.58 4.07
N ILE A 111 1.99 5.66 4.73
CA ILE A 111 2.08 5.75 6.18
C ILE A 111 1.04 6.75 6.66
N ASP A 112 0.31 6.41 7.72
CA ASP A 112 -0.56 7.33 8.43
C ASP A 112 0.30 8.28 9.27
N ASP A 113 0.29 9.57 8.96
CA ASP A 113 1.09 10.60 9.64
C ASP A 113 0.72 10.78 11.12
N ALA A 114 -0.52 10.47 11.50
CA ALA A 114 -0.99 10.65 12.87
C ALA A 114 -0.42 9.59 13.83
N CYS A 115 -0.28 8.35 13.37
CA CYS A 115 0.19 7.24 14.21
C CYS A 115 1.51 6.62 13.74
N GLY A 116 2.04 7.03 12.57
CA GLY A 116 3.28 6.50 11.99
C GLY A 116 3.16 5.03 11.52
N LEU A 117 1.95 4.51 11.36
CA LEU A 117 1.74 3.13 10.95
C LEU A 117 1.63 3.02 9.43
N PRO A 118 2.25 2.01 8.80
CA PRO A 118 2.04 1.72 7.41
C PRO A 118 0.63 1.13 7.21
N VAL A 119 -0.19 1.81 6.39
CA VAL A 119 -1.51 1.33 5.98
C VAL A 119 -1.45 0.55 4.66
N PHE A 120 -0.39 0.81 3.87
CA PHE A 120 -0.07 0.07 2.65
C PHE A 120 1.44 -0.12 2.55
N ILE A 121 1.85 -1.29 2.10
CA ILE A 121 3.23 -1.57 1.72
C ILE A 121 3.23 -2.42 0.46
N GLY A 122 4.12 -2.14 -0.48
CA GLY A 122 4.21 -2.89 -1.71
C GLY A 122 5.55 -2.73 -2.39
N ALA A 123 5.76 -3.54 -3.44
CA ALA A 123 6.92 -3.48 -4.29
C ALA A 123 6.49 -3.37 -5.76
N VAL A 124 7.02 -2.39 -6.46
CA VAL A 124 6.92 -2.29 -7.92
C VAL A 124 8.15 -2.96 -8.50
N THR A 125 7.95 -4.14 -9.09
CA THR A 125 9.03 -4.98 -9.64
C THR A 125 9.21 -4.80 -11.15
N ASP A 126 8.19 -4.31 -11.84
CA ASP A 126 8.21 -3.97 -13.24
C ASP A 126 7.69 -2.54 -13.41
N ILE A 127 8.53 -1.67 -14.00
CA ILE A 127 8.21 -0.27 -14.26
C ILE A 127 7.89 0.00 -15.74
N GLY A 128 7.59 -1.06 -16.50
CA GLY A 128 7.14 -0.98 -17.90
C GLY A 128 8.12 -0.22 -18.78
N LYS A 129 9.26 -0.84 -19.11
CA LYS A 129 10.20 -0.33 -20.13
C LYS A 129 9.76 -0.75 -21.52
#